data_fd8cb90694f32f1f755c8aa5fdc6967e
#
_entry.id   fd8cb90694f32f1f755c8aa5fdc6967e
#
_cell.length_a   1.000
_cell.length_b   1.000
_cell.length_c   1.000
_cell.angle_alpha   90.00
_cell.angle_beta   90.00
_cell.angle_gamma   90.00
#
_symmetry.space_group_name_H-M   'P 1'
#
loop_
_entity.id
_entity.type
_entity.pdbx_description
1 polymer ?
#
loop_
_entity_poly.entity_id
_entity_poly.type
_entity_poly.pdbx_seq_one_letter_code
_entity_poly.pdbx_strand_id
1 'polypeptide(L)'
;MKLGLPYKGSKNTIAEEIVSKLPPGHKILDACCGGGAVLMALALSLKYDSVVGNDLNPATIALLDAVLINKGQIEYEHPPVCTRDDFFNSLQRIENGDFDIQDCVNKFCASFGNDGKTYLYGAQIEEYKLAAEQMLTAETLEQRRKFYRKFYSLINADNSEDKERLQKLEFMQRLQSLERLERLERLERLERLERLERLERLERLDIFDIDYKEFDVVYFDIPYKGTNKYDFEFDYDRFYSLFKSLKTDLNINAFLSEYDAPFTCVAEFEKTQLMAAAVGSSKTTSREKLYYNGSADEYRALMGRNFDEKSEQLSLF
;
A
#
# COMPACT_ATOMS: atom_id res chain seq x y z
N MET A 1 -9.82 9.56 0.01
CA MET A 1 -8.95 9.03 -1.09
C MET A 1 -8.26 7.78 -0.60
N LYS A 2 -8.02 6.76 -1.45
CA LYS A 2 -7.21 5.60 -1.02
C LYS A 2 -5.74 6.01 -1.02
N LEU A 3 -5.13 6.05 0.14
CA LEU A 3 -3.71 6.34 0.33
C LEU A 3 -2.83 5.09 0.07
N GLY A 4 -1.59 5.31 -0.31
CA GLY A 4 -0.59 4.27 -0.51
C GLY A 4 -0.71 3.47 -1.81
N LEU A 5 0.30 2.66 -2.10
CA LEU A 5 0.40 1.77 -3.25
C LEU A 5 -0.69 0.68 -3.23
N PRO A 6 -0.99 0.00 -4.37
CA PRO A 6 -1.75 -1.24 -4.39
C PRO A 6 -0.92 -2.34 -3.70
N TYR A 7 -1.16 -2.58 -2.42
CA TYR A 7 -0.34 -3.41 -1.54
C TYR A 7 -1.21 -4.36 -0.71
N LYS A 8 -0.77 -5.62 -0.55
CA LYS A 8 -1.46 -6.60 0.28
C LYS A 8 -1.31 -6.23 1.76
N GLY A 9 -2.40 -6.25 2.51
CA GLY A 9 -2.38 -5.83 3.92
C GLY A 9 -2.43 -4.32 4.13
N SER A 10 -2.55 -3.51 3.06
CA SER A 10 -2.61 -2.05 3.17
C SER A 10 -3.65 -1.57 4.19
N LYS A 11 -3.26 -0.59 5.00
CA LYS A 11 -4.07 0.08 6.02
C LYS A 11 -4.93 1.23 5.47
N ASN A 12 -5.09 1.36 4.15
CA ASN A 12 -5.68 2.55 3.53
C ASN A 12 -7.12 2.88 3.97
N THR A 13 -7.84 1.92 4.55
CA THR A 13 -9.20 2.14 5.10
C THR A 13 -9.21 2.64 6.53
N ILE A 14 -8.13 2.45 7.28
CA ILE A 14 -8.03 2.80 8.72
C ILE A 14 -6.80 3.67 9.03
N ALA A 15 -6.03 4.08 8.02
CA ALA A 15 -4.79 4.84 8.21
C ALA A 15 -5.02 6.16 8.97
N GLU A 16 -6.06 6.92 8.60
CA GLU A 16 -6.40 8.17 9.26
C GLU A 16 -6.84 7.92 10.72
N GLU A 17 -7.57 6.83 10.98
CA GLU A 17 -7.99 6.46 12.34
C GLU A 17 -6.76 6.07 13.18
N ILE A 18 -5.82 5.27 12.64
CA ILE A 18 -4.56 4.94 13.31
C ILE A 18 -3.83 6.23 13.67
N VAL A 19 -3.61 7.12 12.68
CA VAL A 19 -2.90 8.39 12.90
C VAL A 19 -3.61 9.26 13.94
N SER A 20 -4.94 9.23 14.04
CA SER A 20 -5.69 9.95 15.06
C SER A 20 -5.34 9.52 16.49
N LYS A 21 -4.91 8.27 16.69
CA LYS A 21 -4.54 7.67 17.97
C LYS A 21 -3.05 7.79 18.31
N LEU A 22 -2.23 8.28 17.40
CA LEU A 22 -0.82 8.56 17.67
C LEU A 22 -0.67 9.96 18.27
N PRO A 23 0.24 10.18 19.22
CA PRO A 23 0.53 11.51 19.76
C PRO A 23 1.23 12.36 18.70
N PRO A 24 1.17 13.69 18.75
CA PRO A 24 2.05 14.54 17.95
C PRO A 24 3.49 14.49 18.48
N GLY A 25 4.43 14.91 17.65
CA GLY A 25 5.84 14.96 17.95
C GLY A 25 6.60 15.74 16.87
N HIS A 26 7.91 15.86 17.02
CA HIS A 26 8.74 16.47 15.99
C HIS A 26 8.99 15.47 14.86
N LYS A 27 9.40 14.24 15.18
CA LYS A 27 9.79 13.25 14.18
C LYS A 27 9.18 11.88 14.45
N ILE A 28 8.53 11.32 13.42
CA ILE A 28 7.94 9.98 13.46
C ILE A 28 8.56 9.08 12.41
N LEU A 29 8.73 7.79 12.77
CA LEU A 29 9.09 6.71 11.88
C LEU A 29 7.89 5.78 11.65
N ASP A 30 7.53 5.53 10.40
CA ASP A 30 6.73 4.36 9.97
C ASP A 30 7.73 3.25 9.62
N ALA A 31 8.00 2.36 10.59
CA ALA A 31 9.14 1.44 10.55
C ALA A 31 8.94 0.25 9.58
N CYS A 32 7.69 -0.04 9.18
CA CYS A 32 7.32 -1.08 8.21
C CYS A 32 6.23 -0.52 7.29
N CYS A 33 6.58 0.52 6.49
CA CYS A 33 5.57 1.34 5.83
C CYS A 33 4.80 0.61 4.71
N GLY A 34 5.28 -0.54 4.22
CA GLY A 34 4.65 -1.32 3.18
C GLY A 34 4.21 -0.45 2.01
N GLY A 35 2.92 -0.49 1.63
CA GLY A 35 2.38 0.35 0.57
C GLY A 35 2.28 1.85 0.91
N GLY A 36 2.74 2.31 2.06
CA GLY A 36 2.81 3.72 2.44
C GLY A 36 1.48 4.35 2.84
N ALA A 37 0.45 3.58 3.17
CA ALA A 37 -0.86 4.16 3.50
C ALA A 37 -0.83 4.96 4.81
N VAL A 38 -0.20 4.42 5.87
CA VAL A 38 -0.04 5.13 7.16
C VAL A 38 0.99 6.23 7.01
N LEU A 39 2.11 5.97 6.33
CA LEU A 39 3.14 6.96 6.03
C LEU A 39 2.56 8.24 5.40
N MET A 40 1.71 8.09 4.40
CA MET A 40 1.07 9.24 3.73
C MET A 40 0.06 9.93 4.65
N ALA A 41 -0.72 9.17 5.42
CA ALA A 41 -1.64 9.75 6.40
C ALA A 41 -0.88 10.55 7.48
N LEU A 42 0.29 10.07 7.91
CA LEU A 42 1.19 10.79 8.82
C LEU A 42 1.68 12.11 8.21
N ALA A 43 2.20 12.06 6.98
CA ALA A 43 2.72 13.24 6.28
C ALA A 43 1.63 14.32 6.06
N LEU A 44 0.38 13.88 5.82
CA LEU A 44 -0.77 14.77 5.62
C LEU A 44 -1.38 15.29 6.93
N SER A 45 -1.14 14.63 8.07
CA SER A 45 -1.84 14.90 9.34
C SER A 45 -1.43 16.20 10.03
N LEU A 46 -0.32 16.79 9.65
CA LEU A 46 0.27 17.97 10.27
C LEU A 46 0.67 17.78 11.76
N LYS A 47 0.69 16.53 12.26
CA LYS A 47 1.05 16.20 13.64
C LYS A 47 2.56 16.19 13.90
N TYR A 48 3.36 16.05 12.85
CA TYR A 48 4.81 15.91 12.90
C TYR A 48 5.47 16.93 11.99
N ASP A 49 6.65 17.39 12.37
CA ASP A 49 7.47 18.26 11.53
C ASP A 49 8.20 17.44 10.45
N SER A 50 8.54 16.18 10.78
CA SER A 50 9.23 15.26 9.90
C SER A 50 8.65 13.84 10.02
N VAL A 51 8.48 13.18 8.89
CA VAL A 51 7.99 11.80 8.75
C VAL A 51 9.01 11.01 7.94
N VAL A 52 9.43 9.87 8.47
CA VAL A 52 10.36 8.94 7.81
C VAL A 52 9.62 7.62 7.58
N GLY A 53 9.76 7.05 6.38
CA GLY A 53 9.26 5.72 6.05
C GLY A 53 10.41 4.73 5.94
N ASN A 54 10.21 3.50 6.43
CA ASN A 54 11.16 2.40 6.25
C ASN A 54 10.42 1.13 5.85
N ASP A 55 11.01 0.36 4.94
CA ASP A 55 10.56 -1.00 4.61
C ASP A 55 11.75 -1.83 4.11
N LEU A 56 11.77 -3.10 4.44
CA LEU A 56 12.85 -4.01 4.00
C LEU A 56 12.76 -4.31 2.49
N ASN A 57 11.57 -4.21 1.90
CA ASN A 57 11.32 -4.53 0.48
C ASN A 57 11.85 -3.43 -0.45
N PRO A 58 12.89 -3.69 -1.26
CA PRO A 58 13.50 -2.70 -2.12
C PRO A 58 12.55 -2.12 -3.16
N ALA A 59 11.68 -2.96 -3.74
CA ALA A 59 10.73 -2.51 -4.76
C ALA A 59 9.63 -1.60 -4.17
N THR A 60 9.27 -1.81 -2.90
CA THR A 60 8.33 -0.94 -2.18
C THR A 60 8.93 0.45 -2.00
N ILE A 61 10.14 0.52 -1.47
CA ILE A 61 10.85 1.79 -1.25
C ILE A 61 11.11 2.52 -2.56
N ALA A 62 11.60 1.81 -3.60
CA ALA A 62 11.85 2.43 -4.90
C ALA A 62 10.57 3.01 -5.52
N LEU A 63 9.44 2.29 -5.46
CA LEU A 63 8.18 2.79 -6.03
C LEU A 63 7.57 3.92 -5.19
N LEU A 64 7.65 3.86 -3.86
CA LEU A 64 7.24 4.98 -3.02
C LEU A 64 8.08 6.22 -3.28
N ASP A 65 9.39 6.07 -3.44
CA ASP A 65 10.29 7.18 -3.77
C ASP A 65 9.91 7.82 -5.12
N ALA A 66 9.72 7.01 -6.15
CA ALA A 66 9.32 7.47 -7.50
C ALA A 66 7.96 8.18 -7.52
N VAL A 67 7.04 7.79 -6.63
CA VAL A 67 5.68 8.37 -6.57
C VAL A 67 5.60 9.59 -5.66
N LEU A 68 6.34 9.60 -4.53
CA LEU A 68 6.15 10.60 -3.47
C LEU A 68 7.26 11.66 -3.44
N ILE A 69 8.50 11.30 -3.77
CA ILE A 69 9.69 12.16 -3.65
C ILE A 69 10.25 12.50 -5.03
N ASN A 70 10.80 11.53 -5.73
CA ASN A 70 11.47 11.69 -7.03
C ASN A 70 10.50 11.44 -8.19
N LYS A 71 9.46 12.25 -8.30
CA LYS A 71 8.35 12.12 -9.23
C LYS A 71 8.76 12.19 -10.71
N GLY A 72 7.86 11.77 -11.62
CA GLY A 72 8.07 11.87 -13.07
C GLY A 72 8.83 10.69 -13.69
N GLN A 73 8.94 9.56 -12.99
CA GLN A 73 9.62 8.36 -13.49
C GLN A 73 8.68 7.32 -14.12
N ILE A 74 7.37 7.52 -13.98
CA ILE A 74 6.35 6.55 -14.44
C ILE A 74 5.61 7.13 -15.63
N GLU A 75 5.50 6.36 -16.72
CA GLU A 75 4.69 6.71 -17.88
C GLU A 75 3.23 6.28 -17.66
N TYR A 76 2.33 7.25 -17.57
CA TYR A 76 0.90 7.03 -17.28
C TYR A 76 0.00 7.14 -18.51
N GLU A 77 0.33 7.96 -19.49
CA GLU A 77 -0.53 8.18 -20.66
C GLU A 77 -0.52 6.96 -21.59
N HIS A 78 0.68 6.44 -21.89
CA HIS A 78 0.89 5.28 -22.76
C HIS A 78 1.75 4.22 -22.05
N PRO A 79 1.30 3.70 -20.90
CA PRO A 79 2.13 2.82 -20.10
C PRO A 79 2.47 1.54 -20.87
N PRO A 80 3.70 1.04 -20.75
CA PRO A 80 4.10 -0.24 -21.33
C PRO A 80 3.15 -1.35 -20.88
N VAL A 81 2.72 -2.20 -21.81
CA VAL A 81 1.91 -3.38 -21.49
C VAL A 81 2.76 -4.35 -20.69
N CYS A 82 2.19 -4.91 -19.63
CA CYS A 82 2.84 -5.92 -18.81
C CYS A 82 2.28 -7.30 -19.13
N THR A 83 3.01 -8.10 -19.89
CA THR A 83 2.68 -9.50 -20.15
C THR A 83 3.02 -10.37 -18.92
N ARG A 84 2.60 -11.63 -18.94
CA ARG A 84 2.99 -12.60 -17.91
C ARG A 84 4.51 -12.76 -17.80
N ASP A 85 5.18 -12.84 -18.94
CA ASP A 85 6.64 -12.97 -18.98
C ASP A 85 7.31 -11.71 -18.44
N ASP A 86 6.82 -10.52 -18.79
CA ASP A 86 7.33 -9.25 -18.26
C ASP A 86 7.20 -9.21 -16.74
N PHE A 87 6.03 -9.64 -16.21
CA PHE A 87 5.78 -9.70 -14.77
C PHE A 87 6.79 -10.59 -14.05
N PHE A 88 6.98 -11.85 -14.50
CA PHE A 88 7.88 -12.77 -13.83
C PHE A 88 9.37 -12.38 -14.03
N ASN A 89 9.72 -11.83 -15.19
CA ASN A 89 11.06 -11.27 -15.42
C ASN A 89 11.35 -10.09 -14.48
N SER A 90 10.34 -9.22 -14.25
CA SER A 90 10.44 -8.12 -13.28
C SER A 90 10.65 -8.65 -11.85
N LEU A 91 9.91 -9.69 -11.43
CA LEU A 91 10.13 -10.30 -10.12
C LEU A 91 11.54 -10.84 -9.95
N GLN A 92 12.06 -11.52 -10.98
CA GLN A 92 13.43 -12.07 -10.98
C GLN A 92 14.49 -10.96 -10.91
N ARG A 93 14.33 -9.85 -11.66
CA ARG A 93 15.24 -8.71 -11.57
C ARG A 93 15.21 -8.06 -10.18
N ILE A 94 14.03 -7.91 -9.58
CA ILE A 94 13.90 -7.39 -8.22
C ILE A 94 14.58 -8.30 -7.19
N GLU A 95 14.44 -9.61 -7.32
CA GLU A 95 15.09 -10.58 -6.43
C GLU A 95 16.62 -10.53 -6.54
N ASN A 96 17.13 -10.36 -7.75
CA ASN A 96 18.57 -10.23 -8.02
C ASN A 96 19.15 -8.85 -7.67
N GLY A 97 18.30 -7.85 -7.35
CA GLY A 97 18.72 -6.47 -7.06
C GLY A 97 19.07 -5.64 -8.30
N ASP A 98 18.78 -6.13 -9.50
CA ASP A 98 19.03 -5.47 -10.80
C ASP A 98 17.68 -5.10 -11.45
N PHE A 99 17.01 -4.09 -10.90
CA PHE A 99 15.66 -3.69 -11.30
C PHE A 99 15.55 -2.18 -11.47
N ASP A 100 14.59 -1.77 -12.28
CA ASP A 100 14.19 -0.37 -12.47
C ASP A 100 12.76 -0.08 -11.91
N ILE A 101 12.30 1.15 -12.09
CA ILE A 101 10.96 1.57 -11.63
C ILE A 101 9.86 0.83 -12.38
N GLN A 102 10.06 0.50 -13.66
CA GLN A 102 9.05 -0.25 -14.43
C GLN A 102 8.86 -1.66 -13.85
N ASP A 103 9.91 -2.30 -13.34
CA ASP A 103 9.82 -3.59 -12.66
C ASP A 103 8.98 -3.49 -11.39
N CYS A 104 9.15 -2.41 -10.63
CA CYS A 104 8.33 -2.14 -9.45
C CYS A 104 6.86 -1.90 -9.83
N VAL A 105 6.60 -1.12 -10.87
CA VAL A 105 5.24 -0.89 -11.41
C VAL A 105 4.61 -2.22 -11.84
N ASN A 106 5.35 -3.06 -12.57
CA ASN A 106 4.87 -4.38 -12.99
C ASN A 106 4.50 -5.25 -11.79
N LYS A 107 5.37 -5.33 -10.78
CA LYS A 107 5.14 -6.09 -9.55
C LYS A 107 3.85 -5.69 -8.84
N PHE A 108 3.62 -4.39 -8.64
CA PHE A 108 2.48 -3.92 -7.85
C PHE A 108 1.19 -3.73 -8.66
N CYS A 109 1.30 -3.26 -9.91
CA CYS A 109 0.12 -3.00 -10.73
C CYS A 109 -0.38 -4.23 -11.48
N ALA A 110 0.47 -5.19 -11.82
CA ALA A 110 0.11 -6.39 -12.56
C ALA A 110 0.04 -7.66 -11.70
N SER A 111 -0.11 -7.55 -10.36
CA SER A 111 -0.26 -8.71 -9.48
C SER A 111 -1.71 -8.98 -9.07
N PHE A 112 -2.10 -10.25 -9.03
CA PHE A 112 -3.41 -10.66 -8.54
C PHE A 112 -3.52 -10.44 -7.02
N GLY A 113 -4.61 -9.84 -6.57
CA GLY A 113 -4.85 -9.59 -5.15
C GLY A 113 -3.80 -8.73 -4.44
N ASN A 114 -3.02 -7.96 -5.20
CA ASN A 114 -1.91 -7.12 -4.71
C ASN A 114 -0.83 -7.92 -3.96
N ASP A 115 -0.66 -9.21 -4.26
CA ASP A 115 0.28 -10.08 -3.55
C ASP A 115 1.75 -9.89 -3.98
N GLY A 116 1.97 -9.26 -5.13
CA GLY A 116 3.30 -9.04 -5.71
C GLY A 116 4.01 -10.32 -6.17
N LYS A 117 3.25 -11.44 -6.35
CA LYS A 117 3.80 -12.76 -6.67
C LYS A 117 3.05 -13.46 -7.81
N THR A 118 1.74 -13.25 -7.89
CA THR A 118 0.85 -13.91 -8.86
C THR A 118 0.44 -12.93 -9.93
N TYR A 119 0.63 -13.29 -11.19
CA TYR A 119 0.23 -12.42 -12.30
C TYR A 119 -1.28 -12.17 -12.32
N LEU A 120 -1.68 -10.96 -12.67
CA LEU A 120 -3.05 -10.45 -12.57
C LEU A 120 -4.06 -11.24 -13.41
N TYR A 121 -3.70 -11.61 -14.63
CA TYR A 121 -4.63 -12.25 -15.56
C TYR A 121 -4.45 -13.76 -15.62
N GLY A 122 -5.54 -14.53 -15.45
CA GLY A 122 -5.56 -15.96 -15.75
C GLY A 122 -5.33 -16.23 -17.24
N ALA A 123 -4.73 -17.38 -17.59
CA ALA A 123 -4.34 -17.70 -18.96
C ALA A 123 -5.48 -17.58 -19.99
N GLN A 124 -6.72 -17.89 -19.60
CA GLN A 124 -7.90 -17.83 -20.49
C GLN A 124 -8.34 -16.40 -20.85
N ILE A 125 -8.00 -15.42 -20.01
CA ILE A 125 -8.46 -14.03 -20.16
C ILE A 125 -7.33 -13.07 -20.54
N GLU A 126 -6.09 -13.51 -20.44
CA GLU A 126 -4.90 -12.68 -20.61
C GLU A 126 -4.86 -11.97 -21.95
N GLU A 127 -5.04 -12.71 -23.03
CA GLU A 127 -4.85 -12.20 -24.39
C GLU A 127 -5.84 -11.07 -24.74
N TYR A 128 -7.12 -11.23 -24.37
CA TYR A 128 -8.11 -10.18 -24.63
C TYR A 128 -7.97 -9.00 -23.67
N LYS A 129 -7.54 -9.22 -22.42
CA LYS A 129 -7.28 -8.14 -21.46
C LYS A 129 -6.10 -7.27 -21.90
N LEU A 130 -5.01 -7.89 -22.36
CA LEU A 130 -3.87 -7.17 -22.93
C LEU A 130 -4.26 -6.39 -24.20
N ALA A 131 -5.07 -7.00 -25.09
CA ALA A 131 -5.56 -6.29 -26.27
C ALA A 131 -6.46 -5.08 -25.91
N ALA A 132 -7.25 -5.19 -24.85
CA ALA A 132 -8.07 -4.10 -24.33
C ALA A 132 -7.19 -2.96 -23.73
N GLU A 133 -6.18 -3.28 -22.93
CA GLU A 133 -5.21 -2.28 -22.44
C GLU A 133 -4.51 -1.56 -23.60
N GLN A 134 -3.97 -2.30 -24.55
CA GLN A 134 -3.32 -1.74 -25.75
C GLN A 134 -4.25 -0.82 -26.53
N MET A 135 -5.54 -1.16 -26.62
CA MET A 135 -6.53 -0.33 -27.29
C MET A 135 -6.75 0.99 -26.55
N LEU A 136 -6.82 0.97 -25.23
CA LEU A 136 -7.10 2.16 -24.41
C LEU A 136 -5.89 3.09 -24.31
N THR A 137 -4.69 2.53 -24.28
CA THR A 137 -3.43 3.27 -24.14
C THR A 137 -2.72 3.55 -25.47
N ALA A 138 -3.36 3.23 -26.61
CA ALA A 138 -2.78 3.45 -27.93
C ALA A 138 -2.60 4.95 -28.24
N GLU A 139 -1.42 5.36 -28.67
CA GLU A 139 -1.06 6.72 -29.06
C GLU A 139 -1.81 7.20 -30.29
N THR A 140 -1.98 6.30 -31.28
CA THR A 140 -2.59 6.65 -32.56
C THR A 140 -3.92 5.95 -32.80
N LEU A 141 -4.77 6.59 -33.62
CA LEU A 141 -6.06 6.02 -34.03
C LEU A 141 -5.88 4.70 -34.80
N GLU A 142 -4.77 4.56 -35.54
CA GLU A 142 -4.47 3.35 -36.29
C GLU A 142 -4.13 2.18 -35.38
N GLN A 143 -3.26 2.41 -34.39
CA GLN A 143 -2.94 1.44 -33.34
C GLN A 143 -4.21 1.03 -32.58
N ARG A 144 -5.04 2.00 -32.17
CA ARG A 144 -6.30 1.75 -31.47
C ARG A 144 -7.25 0.87 -32.27
N ARG A 145 -7.40 1.13 -33.58
CA ARG A 145 -8.22 0.29 -34.49
C ARG A 145 -7.66 -1.13 -34.67
N LYS A 146 -6.32 -1.27 -34.71
CA LYS A 146 -5.65 -2.59 -34.78
C LYS A 146 -5.96 -3.42 -33.52
N PHE A 147 -5.76 -2.84 -32.34
CA PHE A 147 -6.00 -3.52 -31.08
C PHE A 147 -7.48 -3.78 -30.81
N TYR A 148 -8.37 -2.89 -31.24
CA TYR A 148 -9.82 -3.14 -31.23
C TYR A 148 -10.21 -4.34 -32.06
N ARG A 149 -9.68 -4.50 -33.27
CA ARG A 149 -9.95 -5.70 -34.09
C ARG A 149 -9.45 -6.98 -33.44
N LYS A 150 -8.24 -6.94 -32.85
CA LYS A 150 -7.70 -8.07 -32.10
C LYS A 150 -8.59 -8.43 -30.91
N PHE A 151 -8.93 -7.46 -30.10
CA PHE A 151 -9.82 -7.65 -28.96
C PHE A 151 -11.19 -8.24 -29.37
N TYR A 152 -11.81 -7.65 -30.40
CA TYR A 152 -13.10 -8.11 -30.91
C TYR A 152 -13.06 -9.53 -31.48
N SER A 153 -11.99 -9.92 -32.18
CA SER A 153 -11.81 -11.29 -32.69
C SER A 153 -11.68 -12.32 -31.58
N LEU A 154 -10.98 -11.96 -30.49
CA LEU A 154 -10.79 -12.86 -29.34
C LEU A 154 -12.08 -13.11 -28.56
N ILE A 155 -12.95 -12.10 -28.44
CA ILE A 155 -14.24 -12.23 -27.75
C ILE A 155 -15.24 -13.05 -28.58
N ASN A 156 -15.20 -12.92 -29.91
CA ASN A 156 -16.16 -13.60 -30.80
C ASN A 156 -15.74 -15.01 -31.25
N ALA A 157 -14.52 -15.42 -30.91
CA ALA A 157 -14.03 -16.76 -31.28
C ALA A 157 -14.77 -17.91 -30.58
N ASP A 158 -15.59 -17.61 -29.60
CA ASP A 158 -16.34 -18.59 -28.79
C ASP A 158 -17.83 -18.57 -29.20
N ASN A 159 -18.23 -19.46 -30.13
CA ASN A 159 -19.54 -19.53 -30.79
C ASN A 159 -20.67 -20.10 -29.91
N SER A 160 -21.55 -19.27 -29.32
CA SER A 160 -22.88 -19.68 -28.87
C SER A 160 -23.91 -18.56 -29.02
N GLU A 161 -25.10 -18.89 -29.57
CA GLU A 161 -26.13 -17.94 -30.05
C GLU A 161 -26.82 -17.04 -28.98
N ASP A 162 -26.74 -17.37 -27.71
CA ASP A 162 -27.25 -16.52 -26.58
C ASP A 162 -26.33 -15.36 -26.19
N LYS A 163 -25.22 -15.19 -26.87
CA LYS A 163 -24.09 -14.33 -26.49
C LYS A 163 -24.20 -12.87 -26.86
N GLU A 164 -24.95 -12.48 -27.90
CA GLU A 164 -24.86 -11.08 -28.40
C GLU A 164 -25.33 -10.03 -27.39
N ARG A 165 -26.27 -10.34 -26.54
CA ARG A 165 -26.81 -9.42 -25.54
C ARG A 165 -26.03 -9.43 -24.22
N LEU A 166 -25.61 -10.61 -23.78
CA LEU A 166 -24.68 -10.82 -22.66
C LEU A 166 -23.29 -10.27 -22.99
N GLN A 167 -22.80 -10.51 -24.22
CA GLN A 167 -21.50 -10.04 -24.70
C GLN A 167 -21.36 -8.52 -24.69
N LYS A 168 -22.40 -7.77 -25.00
CA LYS A 168 -22.33 -6.29 -25.00
C LYS A 168 -22.27 -5.71 -23.59
N LEU A 169 -23.00 -6.30 -22.64
CA LEU A 169 -22.96 -5.93 -21.22
C LEU A 169 -21.68 -6.39 -20.54
N GLU A 170 -21.24 -7.61 -20.80
CA GLU A 170 -19.96 -8.15 -20.33
C GLU A 170 -18.77 -7.42 -20.96
N PHE A 171 -18.86 -7.01 -22.23
CA PHE A 171 -17.87 -6.21 -22.93
C PHE A 171 -17.64 -4.87 -22.21
N MET A 172 -18.72 -4.14 -21.91
CA MET A 172 -18.63 -2.86 -21.21
C MET A 172 -18.11 -3.05 -19.77
N GLN A 173 -18.55 -4.09 -19.07
CA GLN A 173 -18.05 -4.44 -17.73
C GLN A 173 -16.59 -4.86 -17.75
N ARG A 174 -16.16 -5.61 -18.76
CA ARG A 174 -14.76 -6.06 -18.93
C ARG A 174 -13.83 -4.93 -19.32
N LEU A 175 -14.30 -3.91 -20.05
CA LEU A 175 -13.56 -2.67 -20.30
C LEU A 175 -13.48 -1.78 -19.05
N GLN A 176 -14.53 -1.76 -18.23
CA GLN A 176 -14.58 -0.97 -17.01
C GLN A 176 -13.69 -1.52 -15.88
N SER A 177 -13.30 -2.79 -15.94
CA SER A 177 -12.48 -3.45 -14.91
C SER A 177 -11.09 -3.84 -15.41
N LEU A 178 -10.33 -2.88 -15.90
CA LEU A 178 -8.90 -3.06 -16.15
C LEU A 178 -8.13 -2.68 -14.89
N GLU A 179 -8.09 -3.61 -13.92
CA GLU A 179 -7.49 -3.38 -12.59
C GLU A 179 -6.08 -2.81 -12.65
N ARG A 180 -5.29 -3.17 -13.68
CA ARG A 180 -3.95 -2.63 -13.86
C ARG A 180 -3.99 -1.13 -14.15
N LEU A 181 -4.86 -0.67 -15.05
CA LEU A 181 -5.01 0.75 -15.39
C LEU A 181 -5.54 1.55 -14.20
N GLU A 182 -6.52 1.01 -13.45
CA GLU A 182 -7.01 1.62 -12.21
C GLU A 182 -5.89 1.79 -11.17
N ARG A 183 -4.94 0.85 -11.11
CA ARG A 183 -3.79 0.93 -10.22
C ARG A 183 -2.77 1.96 -10.69
N LEU A 184 -2.52 2.06 -11.98
CA LEU A 184 -1.68 3.11 -12.57
C LEU A 184 -2.27 4.49 -12.33
N GLU A 185 -3.57 4.70 -12.57
CA GLU A 185 -4.26 5.94 -12.21
C GLU A 185 -4.18 6.26 -10.71
N ARG A 186 -4.14 5.23 -9.85
CA ARG A 186 -3.91 5.44 -8.42
C ARG A 186 -2.50 5.95 -8.15
N LEU A 187 -1.46 5.38 -8.77
CA LEU A 187 -0.08 5.89 -8.65
C LEU A 187 0.00 7.34 -9.14
N GLU A 188 -0.58 7.65 -10.29
CA GLU A 188 -0.61 9.01 -10.83
C GLU A 188 -1.30 10.01 -9.88
N ARG A 189 -2.43 9.61 -9.26
CA ARG A 189 -3.09 10.45 -8.25
C ARG A 189 -2.23 10.67 -7.00
N LEU A 190 -1.46 9.67 -6.58
CA LEU A 190 -0.54 9.79 -5.45
C LEU A 190 0.62 10.73 -5.80
N GLU A 191 1.17 10.62 -7.02
CA GLU A 191 2.24 11.49 -7.51
C GLU A 191 1.83 12.96 -7.58
N ARG A 192 0.55 13.25 -7.85
CA ARG A 192 -0.02 14.60 -7.87
C ARG A 192 -0.26 15.22 -6.47
N LEU A 193 0.00 14.49 -5.37
CA LEU A 193 -0.13 15.07 -4.04
C LEU A 193 0.95 16.12 -3.80
N GLU A 194 0.52 17.36 -3.57
CA GLU A 194 1.42 18.52 -3.40
C GLU A 194 1.92 18.69 -1.96
N ARG A 195 1.23 18.08 -0.95
CA ARG A 195 1.45 18.37 0.47
C ARG A 195 2.21 17.27 1.23
N LEU A 196 3.26 16.74 0.64
CA LEU A 196 4.11 15.75 1.32
C LEU A 196 5.45 16.33 1.79
N GLU A 197 5.54 17.66 1.97
CA GLU A 197 6.75 18.37 2.40
C GLU A 197 7.36 17.85 3.71
N ARG A 198 6.53 17.16 4.53
CA ARG A 198 6.97 16.55 5.79
C ARG A 198 7.52 15.14 5.63
N LEU A 199 7.34 14.51 4.49
CA LEU A 199 8.00 13.26 4.18
C LEU A 199 9.48 13.56 3.91
N GLU A 200 10.33 13.33 4.92
CA GLU A 200 11.74 13.69 4.89
C GLU A 200 12.52 12.73 3.99
N ARG A 201 12.35 11.42 4.22
CA ARG A 201 13.06 10.37 3.49
C ARG A 201 12.39 9.01 3.62
N LEU A 202 12.83 8.11 2.74
CA LEU A 202 12.52 6.68 2.77
C LEU A 202 13.80 5.90 3.01
N GLU A 203 13.75 4.89 3.86
CA GLU A 203 14.89 4.04 4.23
C GLU A 203 14.61 2.58 3.87
N ARG A 204 15.69 1.81 3.72
CA ARG A 204 15.63 0.37 3.50
C ARG A 204 16.53 -0.32 4.49
N LEU A 205 16.05 -0.48 5.71
CA LEU A 205 16.79 -1.10 6.80
C LEU A 205 15.98 -2.23 7.43
N ASP A 206 16.68 -3.23 7.97
CA ASP A 206 16.06 -4.13 8.93
C ASP A 206 15.65 -3.31 10.16
N ILE A 207 14.46 -3.59 10.72
CA ILE A 207 13.96 -2.87 11.90
C ILE A 207 14.90 -3.02 13.12
N PHE A 208 15.74 -4.05 13.14
CA PHE A 208 16.72 -4.27 14.18
C PHE A 208 18.03 -3.48 14.02
N ASP A 209 18.22 -2.84 12.86
CA ASP A 209 19.42 -2.06 12.52
C ASP A 209 19.14 -0.55 12.48
N ILE A 210 17.90 -0.12 12.74
CA ILE A 210 17.51 1.30 12.75
C ILE A 210 18.07 1.99 14.00
N ASP A 211 18.64 3.19 13.84
CA ASP A 211 18.92 4.09 14.97
C ASP A 211 17.67 4.86 15.38
N TYR A 212 16.98 4.36 16.38
CA TYR A 212 15.71 4.93 16.85
C TYR A 212 15.86 6.27 17.60
N LYS A 213 17.08 6.68 18.01
CA LYS A 213 17.29 7.85 18.89
C LYS A 213 16.85 9.18 18.29
N GLU A 214 16.71 9.23 16.97
CA GLU A 214 16.26 10.46 16.28
C GLU A 214 14.74 10.65 16.25
N PHE A 215 13.96 9.67 16.74
CA PHE A 215 12.49 9.68 16.64
C PHE A 215 11.82 9.86 18.00
N ASP A 216 10.76 10.67 18.03
CA ASP A 216 9.89 10.82 19.21
C ASP A 216 8.84 9.70 19.26
N VAL A 217 8.36 9.31 18.08
CA VAL A 217 7.31 8.31 17.89
C VAL A 217 7.72 7.32 16.81
N VAL A 218 7.42 6.04 17.05
CA VAL A 218 7.65 4.98 16.07
C VAL A 218 6.36 4.18 15.90
N TYR A 219 5.94 3.97 14.67
CA TYR A 219 4.82 3.09 14.31
C TYR A 219 5.33 1.84 13.60
N PHE A 220 4.81 0.68 14.02
CA PHE A 220 5.14 -0.62 13.47
C PHE A 220 3.88 -1.31 12.92
N ASP A 221 3.97 -1.80 11.68
CA ASP A 221 3.02 -2.71 11.04
C ASP A 221 3.76 -3.96 10.56
N ILE A 222 4.20 -4.77 11.53
CA ILE A 222 4.98 -5.99 11.28
C ILE A 222 4.09 -7.12 10.69
N PRO A 223 4.68 -8.19 10.14
CA PRO A 223 3.94 -9.40 9.80
C PRO A 223 3.12 -9.92 10.98
N TYR A 224 1.82 -10.16 10.79
CA TYR A 224 0.94 -10.57 11.88
C TYR A 224 1.17 -12.02 12.29
N LYS A 225 1.25 -12.25 13.60
CA LYS A 225 1.47 -13.58 14.19
C LYS A 225 0.37 -14.56 13.77
N GLY A 226 0.77 -15.74 13.32
CA GLY A 226 -0.17 -16.79 12.88
C GLY A 226 -0.76 -16.61 11.48
N THR A 227 -0.32 -15.61 10.71
CA THR A 227 -0.69 -15.46 9.31
C THR A 227 0.42 -16.02 8.41
N ASN A 228 0.22 -17.22 7.80
CA ASN A 228 1.16 -17.87 6.86
C ASN A 228 1.32 -17.12 5.53
N LYS A 229 1.66 -15.81 5.56
CA LYS A 229 1.63 -14.96 4.37
C LYS A 229 2.99 -14.41 3.96
N TYR A 230 4.02 -14.68 4.73
CA TYR A 230 5.37 -14.17 4.48
C TYR A 230 6.34 -15.32 4.22
N ASP A 231 7.33 -15.09 3.35
CA ASP A 231 8.30 -16.11 2.94
C ASP A 231 9.47 -16.27 3.94
N PHE A 232 9.40 -15.54 5.05
CA PHE A 232 10.40 -15.57 6.12
C PHE A 232 9.72 -15.70 7.49
N GLU A 233 10.43 -16.35 8.40
CA GLU A 233 10.02 -16.43 9.80
C GLU A 233 10.40 -15.13 10.51
N PHE A 234 9.39 -14.44 11.06
CA PHE A 234 9.61 -13.20 11.79
C PHE A 234 9.86 -13.50 13.27
N ASP A 235 10.95 -12.97 13.84
CA ASP A 235 11.32 -13.15 15.24
C ASP A 235 10.53 -12.21 16.15
N TYR A 236 9.34 -12.67 16.58
CA TYR A 236 8.45 -11.91 17.47
C TYR A 236 9.06 -11.66 18.84
N ASP A 237 9.85 -12.58 19.40
CA ASP A 237 10.42 -12.43 20.73
C ASP A 237 11.50 -11.35 20.74
N ARG A 238 12.36 -11.34 19.72
CA ARG A 238 13.32 -10.26 19.50
C ARG A 238 12.62 -8.93 19.27
N PHE A 239 11.57 -8.91 18.46
CA PHE A 239 10.79 -7.71 18.19
C PHE A 239 10.10 -7.17 19.46
N TYR A 240 9.45 -8.01 20.26
CA TYR A 240 8.81 -7.59 21.49
C TYR A 240 9.80 -7.04 22.51
N SER A 241 11.01 -7.61 22.54
CA SER A 241 12.12 -7.07 23.35
C SER A 241 12.55 -5.68 22.87
N LEU A 242 12.73 -5.49 21.56
CA LEU A 242 12.99 -4.19 20.96
C LEU A 242 11.87 -3.19 21.28
N PHE A 243 10.61 -3.55 21.03
CA PHE A 243 9.45 -2.67 21.23
C PHE A 243 9.35 -2.17 22.68
N LYS A 244 9.68 -3.02 23.64
CA LYS A 244 9.75 -2.66 25.07
C LYS A 244 10.95 -1.76 25.37
N SER A 245 12.14 -2.07 24.84
CA SER A 245 13.37 -1.30 25.11
C SER A 245 13.30 0.11 24.55
N LEU A 246 12.56 0.36 23.45
CA LEU A 246 12.30 1.70 22.95
C LEU A 246 11.72 2.61 24.04
N LYS A 247 10.83 2.08 24.91
CA LYS A 247 10.29 2.84 26.02
C LYS A 247 11.24 2.90 27.22
N THR A 248 11.76 1.75 27.66
CA THR A 248 12.53 1.66 28.92
C THR A 248 13.89 2.31 28.81
N ASP A 249 14.57 2.18 27.68
CA ASP A 249 15.96 2.57 27.50
C ASP A 249 16.11 3.91 26.77
N LEU A 250 15.20 4.23 25.85
CA LEU A 250 15.27 5.42 25.01
C LEU A 250 14.14 6.43 25.27
N ASN A 251 13.12 6.07 26.05
CA ASN A 251 11.90 6.86 26.29
C ASN A 251 11.15 7.25 24.99
N ILE A 252 11.19 6.39 23.97
CA ILE A 252 10.52 6.57 22.70
C ILE A 252 9.10 5.94 22.79
N ASN A 253 8.10 6.68 22.29
CA ASN A 253 6.73 6.20 22.24
C ASN A 253 6.53 5.33 20.98
N ALA A 254 6.40 4.02 21.15
CA ALA A 254 6.19 3.10 20.04
C ALA A 254 4.77 2.52 20.03
N PHE A 255 4.24 2.37 18.81
CA PHE A 255 2.91 1.85 18.54
C PHE A 255 2.98 0.69 17.56
N LEU A 256 2.16 -0.34 17.78
CA LEU A 256 2.14 -1.57 17.00
C LEU A 256 0.72 -1.90 16.55
N SER A 257 0.50 -2.07 15.25
CA SER A 257 -0.69 -2.71 14.71
C SER A 257 -0.54 -4.22 14.72
N GLU A 258 -1.47 -4.94 15.38
CA GLU A 258 -1.51 -6.40 15.44
C GLU A 258 -2.93 -6.87 15.86
N TYR A 259 -3.25 -8.13 15.63
CA TYR A 259 -4.49 -8.73 16.13
C TYR A 259 -4.42 -9.00 17.64
N ASP A 260 -3.28 -9.48 18.12
CA ASP A 260 -3.04 -9.75 19.53
C ASP A 260 -1.56 -9.63 19.88
N ALA A 261 -1.25 -8.81 20.91
CA ALA A 261 0.11 -8.57 21.38
C ALA A 261 0.13 -8.35 22.90
N PRO A 262 1.24 -8.69 23.61
CA PRO A 262 1.32 -8.62 25.07
C PRO A 262 1.61 -7.17 25.56
N PHE A 263 0.95 -6.17 24.98
CA PHE A 263 1.14 -4.75 25.27
C PHE A 263 -0.18 -4.05 25.57
N THR A 264 -0.13 -2.78 25.94
CA THR A 264 -1.30 -1.98 26.23
C THR A 264 -2.11 -1.69 24.96
N CYS A 265 -3.29 -2.30 24.81
CA CYS A 265 -4.21 -1.98 23.73
C CYS A 265 -4.80 -0.59 23.95
N VAL A 266 -4.62 0.32 22.98
CA VAL A 266 -5.08 1.73 23.06
C VAL A 266 -6.18 2.05 22.07
N ALA A 267 -6.39 1.23 21.03
CA ALA A 267 -7.51 1.35 20.09
C ALA A 267 -7.82 0.01 19.41
N GLU A 268 -9.08 -0.14 18.95
CA GLU A 268 -9.51 -1.23 18.07
C GLU A 268 -10.18 -0.65 16.83
N PHE A 269 -9.91 -1.24 15.66
CA PHE A 269 -10.44 -0.82 14.37
C PHE A 269 -11.20 -1.98 13.72
N GLU A 270 -12.38 -1.72 13.19
CA GLU A 270 -13.12 -2.70 12.40
C GLU A 270 -12.75 -2.58 10.92
N LYS A 271 -12.24 -3.67 10.35
CA LYS A 271 -11.90 -3.75 8.93
C LYS A 271 -12.85 -4.71 8.24
N THR A 272 -13.72 -4.17 7.39
CA THR A 272 -14.60 -5.00 6.54
C THR A 272 -13.87 -5.36 5.25
N GLN A 273 -13.61 -6.64 5.02
CA GLN A 273 -13.08 -7.15 3.76
C GLN A 273 -14.20 -7.80 2.95
N LEU A 274 -14.36 -7.34 1.71
CA LEU A 274 -15.18 -8.03 0.72
C LEU A 274 -14.33 -9.17 0.13
N MET A 275 -14.60 -10.42 0.50
CA MET A 275 -14.06 -11.55 -0.23
C MET A 275 -14.91 -11.74 -1.50
N ALA A 276 -14.29 -11.55 -2.66
CA ALA A 276 -14.83 -11.98 -3.93
C ALA A 276 -14.76 -13.51 -3.99
N ALA A 277 -15.77 -14.18 -3.45
CA ALA A 277 -15.97 -15.60 -3.71
C ALA A 277 -16.85 -15.75 -4.96
N ALA A 278 -16.54 -16.71 -5.80
CA ALA A 278 -17.19 -16.94 -7.08
C ALA A 278 -18.71 -17.24 -7.00
N VAL A 279 -19.28 -17.45 -5.84
CA VAL A 279 -20.72 -17.56 -5.57
C VAL A 279 -20.97 -17.19 -4.10
N GLY A 280 -21.46 -15.96 -3.87
CA GLY A 280 -21.89 -15.51 -2.54
C GLY A 280 -20.84 -14.65 -1.83
N SER A 281 -21.06 -13.33 -1.80
CA SER A 281 -20.21 -12.38 -1.05
C SER A 281 -20.40 -12.58 0.46
N SER A 282 -19.43 -13.20 1.13
CA SER A 282 -19.36 -13.16 2.59
C SER A 282 -18.52 -11.95 3.01
N LYS A 283 -19.12 -11.08 3.82
CA LYS A 283 -18.38 -10.01 4.51
C LYS A 283 -17.70 -10.65 5.73
N THR A 284 -16.38 -10.67 5.75
CA THR A 284 -15.61 -10.98 6.95
C THR A 284 -15.16 -9.69 7.60
N THR A 285 -15.54 -9.49 8.86
CA THR A 285 -15.07 -8.36 9.65
C THR A 285 -13.88 -8.86 10.48
N SER A 286 -12.72 -8.27 10.30
CA SER A 286 -11.56 -8.47 11.17
C SER A 286 -11.39 -7.25 12.08
N ARG A 287 -10.99 -7.49 13.34
CA ARG A 287 -10.64 -6.43 14.29
C ARG A 287 -9.13 -6.33 14.36
N GLU A 288 -8.64 -5.16 14.07
CA GLU A 288 -7.23 -4.82 14.16
C GLU A 288 -7.04 -3.92 15.38
N LYS A 289 -5.99 -4.12 16.16
CA LYS A 289 -5.73 -3.39 17.38
C LYS A 289 -4.45 -2.58 17.27
N LEU A 290 -4.42 -1.45 17.98
CA LEU A 290 -3.23 -0.63 18.16
C LEU A 290 -2.73 -0.79 19.59
N TYR A 291 -1.47 -1.16 19.73
CA TYR A 291 -0.81 -1.35 21.00
C TYR A 291 0.24 -0.26 21.24
N TYR A 292 0.44 0.09 22.48
CA TYR A 292 1.42 1.05 22.95
C TYR A 292 2.46 0.37 23.85
N ASN A 293 3.72 0.79 23.77
CA ASN A 293 4.82 0.20 24.53
C ASN A 293 4.95 0.68 25.99
N GLY A 294 4.07 1.58 26.42
CA GLY A 294 3.95 2.05 27.81
C GLY A 294 2.63 1.62 28.46
N SER A 295 2.32 2.20 29.63
CA SER A 295 1.06 1.95 30.35
C SER A 295 -0.11 2.74 29.77
N ALA A 296 -1.35 2.33 30.13
CA ALA A 296 -2.56 3.05 29.74
C ALA A 296 -2.62 4.48 30.34
N ASP A 297 -2.05 4.69 31.52
CA ASP A 297 -2.01 6.01 32.15
C ASP A 297 -1.03 6.93 31.43
N GLU A 298 0.14 6.43 31.04
CA GLU A 298 1.12 7.17 30.21
C GLU A 298 0.50 7.54 28.87
N TYR A 299 -0.22 6.62 28.22
CA TYR A 299 -0.89 6.93 26.95
C TYR A 299 -1.93 8.03 27.12
N ARG A 300 -2.79 7.96 28.16
CA ARG A 300 -3.77 9.01 28.44
C ARG A 300 -3.12 10.37 28.71
N ALA A 301 -2.05 10.38 29.47
CA ALA A 301 -1.28 11.60 29.74
C ALA A 301 -0.63 12.16 28.47
N LEU A 302 -0.13 11.28 27.58
CA LEU A 302 0.49 11.65 26.33
C LEU A 302 -0.53 12.28 25.36
N MET A 303 -1.73 11.71 25.27
CA MET A 303 -2.81 12.22 24.41
C MET A 303 -3.50 13.45 25.02
N GLY A 304 -3.57 13.57 26.35
CA GLY A 304 -4.18 14.71 27.08
C GLY A 304 -3.38 16.01 26.98
N ARG A 305 -2.05 15.95 27.00
CA ARG A 305 -1.19 17.14 26.85
C ARG A 305 -1.38 17.88 25.53
N ASN A 306 -1.92 17.22 24.53
CA ASN A 306 -2.06 17.77 23.19
C ASN A 306 -3.35 18.58 22.97
N PHE A 307 -4.31 18.54 23.88
CA PHE A 307 -5.53 19.37 23.80
C PHE A 307 -5.26 20.79 24.35
N ASP A 308 -4.37 20.93 25.32
CA ASP A 308 -4.13 22.21 25.98
C ASP A 308 -3.17 23.11 25.17
N GLU A 309 -2.08 22.58 24.61
CA GLU A 309 -1.10 23.37 23.83
C GLU A 309 -1.61 23.90 22.49
N LYS A 310 -2.48 23.16 21.79
CA LYS A 310 -3.08 23.63 20.53
C LYS A 310 -4.27 24.57 20.70
N SER A 311 -5.01 24.49 21.81
CA SER A 311 -6.09 25.44 22.12
C SER A 311 -5.52 26.82 22.43
N GLU A 312 -4.36 26.93 23.06
CA GLU A 312 -3.68 28.20 23.27
C GLU A 312 -3.13 28.85 22.00
N GLN A 313 -2.60 28.07 21.05
CA GLN A 313 -2.13 28.60 19.75
C GLN A 313 -3.27 29.04 18.82
N LEU A 314 -4.44 28.42 18.88
CA LEU A 314 -5.62 28.80 18.09
C LEU A 314 -6.40 29.99 18.69
N SER A 315 -6.15 30.34 19.96
CA SER A 315 -6.74 31.52 20.59
C SER A 315 -5.97 32.82 20.35
N LEU A 316 -4.81 32.75 19.65
CA LEU A 316 -3.95 33.89 19.32
C LEU A 316 -4.08 34.33 17.84
N PHE A 317 -5.04 33.79 17.09
CA PHE A 317 -5.45 34.19 15.76
C PHE A 317 -7.00 34.33 15.75
#